data_38a898dc19b3a00b4c64d6ee90d77d0a
#
_entry.id   38a898dc19b3a00b4c64d6ee90d77d0a
#
_cell.length_a   1.000
_cell.length_b   1.000
_cell.length_c   1.000
_cell.angle_alpha   90.00
_cell.angle_beta   90.00
_cell.angle_gamma   90.00
#
_symmetry.space_group_name_H-M   'P 1'
#
loop_
_entity.id
_entity.type
_entity.pdbx_description
1 polymer ?
#
loop_
_entity_poly.entity_id
_entity_poly.type
_entity_poly.pdbx_seq_one_letter_code
_entity_poly.pdbx_strand_id
1 'polypeptide(L)'
;MSIRKRLTQEESRTAAVEAARALLIELGPQAVTLKAVASRIGRTHANLLHHFGSAAGLQKELARYLAVTICATIEAAVLASRAGQGTARDVVDLTFDAFDKEGGGALASWMLVNGNEDALDPIVEAIHDLVDDLGEFGSGANRQSTLALCLMAMGDALLGGPLTLSLELPRDSARDTAEAMLVAAALQSGLPVAG
;
A
#
# COMPACT_ATOMS: atom_id res chain seq x y z
N MET A 1 -10.36 19.68 -34.96
CA MET A 1 -9.20 18.73 -34.85
C MET A 1 -8.52 19.03 -33.53
N SER A 2 -8.68 18.14 -32.53
CA SER A 2 -8.01 18.30 -31.22
C SER A 2 -6.54 17.87 -31.38
N ILE A 3 -5.61 18.80 -31.18
CA ILE A 3 -4.18 18.54 -31.16
C ILE A 3 -3.94 17.73 -29.87
N ARG A 4 -3.82 16.40 -29.96
CA ARG A 4 -3.37 15.57 -28.85
C ARG A 4 -1.95 16.01 -28.47
N LYS A 5 -1.84 16.75 -27.37
CA LYS A 5 -0.54 17.14 -26.78
C LYS A 5 0.27 15.85 -26.57
N ARG A 6 1.45 15.79 -27.15
CA ARG A 6 2.34 14.64 -27.00
C ARG A 6 2.87 14.67 -25.58
N LEU A 7 2.42 13.74 -24.74
CA LEU A 7 2.90 13.60 -23.36
C LEU A 7 4.42 13.41 -23.37
N THR A 8 5.09 13.98 -22.39
CA THR A 8 6.51 13.70 -22.10
C THR A 8 6.69 12.22 -21.73
N GLN A 9 7.92 11.77 -21.67
CA GLN A 9 8.23 10.39 -21.25
C GLN A 9 7.74 10.14 -19.81
N GLU A 10 7.95 11.10 -18.93
CA GLU A 10 7.54 11.04 -17.54
C GLU A 10 6.01 11.07 -17.36
N GLU A 11 5.31 12.00 -18.02
CA GLU A 11 3.85 12.05 -18.05
C GLU A 11 3.24 10.72 -18.56
N SER A 12 3.88 10.10 -19.55
CA SER A 12 3.44 8.81 -20.11
C SER A 12 3.66 7.66 -19.12
N ARG A 13 4.75 7.68 -18.35
CA ARG A 13 5.05 6.70 -17.30
C ARG A 13 4.06 6.80 -16.15
N THR A 14 3.81 8.01 -15.65
CA THR A 14 2.82 8.28 -14.58
C THR A 14 1.42 7.82 -15.00
N ALA A 15 0.96 8.21 -16.18
CA ALA A 15 -0.34 7.79 -16.69
C ALA A 15 -0.47 6.26 -16.81
N ALA A 16 0.63 5.56 -17.15
CA ALA A 16 0.64 4.10 -17.20
C ALA A 16 0.51 3.47 -15.82
N VAL A 17 1.20 4.00 -14.80
CA VAL A 17 1.12 3.50 -13.43
C VAL A 17 -0.26 3.76 -12.83
N GLU A 18 -0.85 4.92 -13.06
CA GLU A 18 -2.24 5.22 -12.64
C GLU A 18 -3.26 4.28 -13.31
N ALA A 19 -3.09 4.00 -14.59
CA ALA A 19 -3.94 3.04 -15.29
C ALA A 19 -3.75 1.61 -14.79
N ALA A 20 -2.51 1.24 -14.41
CA ALA A 20 -2.20 -0.04 -13.80
C ALA A 20 -2.86 -0.16 -12.41
N ARG A 21 -2.82 0.89 -11.59
CA ARG A 21 -3.53 0.96 -10.30
C ARG A 21 -5.04 0.78 -10.48
N ALA A 22 -5.64 1.47 -11.42
CA ALA A 22 -7.06 1.31 -11.70
C ALA A 22 -7.41 -0.12 -12.13
N LEU A 23 -6.59 -0.77 -12.97
CA LEU A 23 -6.78 -2.18 -13.35
C LEU A 23 -6.62 -3.12 -12.16
N LEU A 24 -5.67 -2.86 -11.27
CA LEU A 24 -5.47 -3.65 -10.06
C LEU A 24 -6.74 -3.64 -9.19
N ILE A 25 -7.30 -2.46 -8.94
CA ILE A 25 -8.48 -2.30 -8.09
C ILE A 25 -9.74 -2.89 -8.74
N GLU A 26 -9.93 -2.67 -10.04
CA GLU A 26 -11.13 -3.09 -10.75
C GLU A 26 -11.17 -4.59 -11.07
N LEU A 27 -10.02 -5.17 -11.44
CA LEU A 27 -9.94 -6.50 -12.05
C LEU A 27 -8.93 -7.44 -11.38
N GLY A 28 -8.17 -6.95 -10.40
CA GLY A 28 -7.14 -7.71 -9.71
C GLY A 28 -5.77 -7.72 -10.41
N PRO A 29 -4.73 -8.25 -9.73
CA PRO A 29 -3.34 -8.16 -10.18
C PRO A 29 -3.06 -8.89 -11.51
N GLN A 30 -3.80 -9.95 -11.83
CA GLN A 30 -3.67 -10.67 -13.10
C GLN A 30 -4.05 -9.81 -14.32
N ALA A 31 -4.83 -8.76 -14.14
CA ALA A 31 -5.20 -7.81 -15.19
C ALA A 31 -4.11 -6.75 -15.46
N VAL A 32 -3.15 -6.58 -14.55
CA VAL A 32 -2.05 -5.61 -14.69
C VAL A 32 -1.01 -6.13 -15.68
N THR A 33 -1.32 -5.98 -16.96
CA THR A 33 -0.46 -6.38 -18.07
C THR A 33 -0.08 -5.18 -18.93
N LEU A 34 1.08 -5.24 -19.62
CA LEU A 34 1.49 -4.18 -20.54
C LEU A 34 0.43 -3.90 -21.61
N LYS A 35 -0.24 -4.95 -22.10
CA LYS A 35 -1.28 -4.84 -23.15
C LYS A 35 -2.53 -4.13 -22.62
N ALA A 36 -3.01 -4.49 -21.44
CA ALA A 36 -4.21 -3.90 -20.84
C ALA A 36 -3.97 -2.42 -20.50
N VAL A 37 -2.83 -2.11 -19.88
CA VAL A 37 -2.44 -0.74 -19.56
C VAL A 37 -2.26 0.11 -20.81
N ALA A 38 -1.55 -0.40 -21.84
CA ALA A 38 -1.37 0.30 -23.10
C ALA A 38 -2.72 0.63 -23.77
N SER A 39 -3.64 -0.33 -23.79
CA SER A 39 -4.99 -0.12 -24.31
C SER A 39 -5.73 1.00 -23.56
N ARG A 40 -5.64 0.99 -22.23
CA ARG A 40 -6.35 1.96 -21.36
C ARG A 40 -5.88 3.40 -21.56
N ILE A 41 -4.58 3.61 -21.81
CA ILE A 41 -4.00 4.96 -22.02
C ILE A 41 -3.84 5.34 -23.50
N GLY A 42 -4.34 4.50 -24.42
CA GLY A 42 -4.25 4.75 -25.87
C GLY A 42 -2.81 4.75 -26.40
N ARG A 43 -1.97 3.85 -25.86
CA ARG A 43 -0.59 3.63 -26.28
C ARG A 43 -0.41 2.22 -26.89
N THR A 44 0.76 1.96 -27.45
CA THR A 44 1.09 0.63 -27.97
C THR A 44 1.78 -0.22 -26.91
N HIS A 45 1.64 -1.54 -27.01
CA HIS A 45 2.38 -2.49 -26.16
C HIS A 45 3.90 -2.24 -26.23
N ALA A 46 4.45 -1.96 -27.43
CA ALA A 46 5.87 -1.68 -27.61
C ALA A 46 6.34 -0.43 -26.83
N ASN A 47 5.47 0.58 -26.74
CA ASN A 47 5.77 1.78 -25.93
C ASN A 47 5.88 1.42 -24.44
N LEU A 48 4.94 0.64 -23.90
CA LEU A 48 4.99 0.22 -22.51
C LEU A 48 6.17 -0.72 -22.22
N LEU A 49 6.46 -1.63 -23.17
CA LEU A 49 7.63 -2.51 -23.08
C LEU A 49 8.94 -1.71 -23.00
N HIS A 50 9.04 -0.61 -23.77
CA HIS A 50 10.20 0.29 -23.73
C HIS A 50 10.33 0.97 -22.35
N HIS A 51 9.21 1.36 -21.71
CA HIS A 51 9.22 2.06 -20.41
C HIS A 51 9.47 1.13 -19.22
N PHE A 52 8.94 -0.08 -19.24
CA PHE A 52 8.92 -0.99 -18.09
C PHE A 52 9.70 -2.29 -18.29
N GLY A 53 10.16 -2.57 -19.50
CA GLY A 53 10.93 -3.77 -19.85
C GLY A 53 10.11 -5.06 -19.86
N SER A 54 9.17 -5.24 -18.92
CA SER A 54 8.34 -6.45 -18.79
C SER A 54 7.06 -6.16 -18.00
N ALA A 55 6.14 -7.13 -17.94
CA ALA A 55 4.98 -7.05 -17.05
C ALA A 55 5.40 -7.01 -15.57
N ALA A 56 6.43 -7.77 -15.19
CA ALA A 56 7.01 -7.74 -13.85
C ALA A 56 7.59 -6.35 -13.52
N GLY A 57 8.28 -5.72 -14.47
CA GLY A 57 8.78 -4.34 -14.31
C GLY A 57 7.66 -3.30 -14.12
N LEU A 58 6.54 -3.46 -14.84
CA LEU A 58 5.36 -2.63 -14.63
C LEU A 58 4.75 -2.84 -13.24
N GLN A 59 4.64 -4.10 -12.79
CA GLN A 59 4.12 -4.44 -11.46
C GLN A 59 5.04 -3.94 -10.34
N LYS A 60 6.36 -4.05 -10.50
CA LYS A 60 7.35 -3.48 -9.56
C LYS A 60 7.21 -1.96 -9.45
N GLU A 61 7.00 -1.27 -10.57
CA GLU A 61 6.80 0.18 -10.57
C GLU A 61 5.46 0.58 -9.94
N LEU A 62 4.40 -0.21 -10.18
CA LEU A 62 3.12 -0.01 -9.50
C LEU A 62 3.26 -0.21 -7.99
N ALA A 63 3.97 -1.25 -7.55
CA ALA A 63 4.25 -1.51 -6.15
C ALA A 63 5.01 -0.33 -5.49
N ARG A 64 6.02 0.20 -6.17
CA ARG A 64 6.75 1.40 -5.73
C ARG A 64 5.84 2.62 -5.59
N TYR A 65 5.02 2.89 -6.59
CA TYR A 65 4.09 4.01 -6.58
C TYR A 65 3.10 3.92 -5.42
N LEU A 66 2.49 2.74 -5.22
CA LEU A 66 1.56 2.51 -4.11
C LEU A 66 2.28 2.67 -2.77
N ALA A 67 3.43 2.04 -2.59
CA ALA A 67 4.19 2.09 -1.35
C ALA A 67 4.54 3.54 -0.96
N VAL A 68 5.13 4.32 -1.86
CA VAL A 68 5.51 5.72 -1.61
C VAL A 68 4.28 6.58 -1.28
N THR A 69 3.20 6.45 -2.05
CA THR A 69 1.99 7.26 -1.85
C THR A 69 1.30 6.93 -0.52
N ILE A 70 1.20 5.64 -0.20
CA ILE A 70 0.54 5.16 1.01
C ILE A 70 1.38 5.50 2.24
N CYS A 71 2.70 5.24 2.21
CA CYS A 71 3.61 5.56 3.32
C CYS A 71 3.58 7.06 3.66
N ALA A 72 3.58 7.95 2.67
CA ALA A 72 3.45 9.39 2.91
C ALA A 72 2.12 9.76 3.60
N THR A 73 1.02 9.09 3.25
CA THR A 73 -0.28 9.31 3.88
C THR A 73 -0.31 8.79 5.32
N ILE A 74 0.27 7.61 5.55
CA ILE A 74 0.39 7.01 6.90
C ILE A 74 1.30 7.87 7.79
N GLU A 75 2.43 8.36 7.28
CA GLU A 75 3.33 9.26 7.99
C GLU A 75 2.59 10.50 8.49
N ALA A 76 1.83 11.17 7.61
CA ALA A 76 1.03 12.33 7.98
C ALA A 76 0.01 12.01 9.07
N ALA A 77 -0.64 10.84 9.02
CA ALA A 77 -1.59 10.41 10.04
C ALA A 77 -0.90 10.10 11.38
N VAL A 78 0.27 9.46 11.37
CA VAL A 78 1.06 9.21 12.59
C VAL A 78 1.50 10.52 13.23
N LEU A 79 2.00 11.47 12.45
CA LEU A 79 2.39 12.78 12.96
C LEU A 79 1.20 13.57 13.52
N ALA A 80 0.05 13.52 12.84
CA ALA A 80 -1.20 14.13 13.35
C ALA A 80 -1.65 13.49 14.67
N SER A 81 -1.61 12.16 14.78
CA SER A 81 -1.95 11.44 16.01
C SER A 81 -1.02 11.82 17.17
N ARG A 82 0.29 11.89 16.92
CA ARG A 82 1.29 12.35 17.93
C ARG A 82 1.07 13.81 18.37
N ALA A 83 0.54 14.64 17.47
CA ALA A 83 0.19 16.04 17.78
C ALA A 83 -1.18 16.19 18.47
N GLY A 84 -1.91 15.10 18.73
CA GLY A 84 -3.27 15.14 19.28
C GLY A 84 -4.34 15.63 18.29
N GLN A 85 -4.04 15.61 16.99
CA GLN A 85 -4.92 16.05 15.90
C GLN A 85 -5.50 14.89 15.07
N GLY A 86 -5.20 13.64 15.47
CA GLY A 86 -5.65 12.40 14.85
C GLY A 86 -5.65 11.27 15.87
N THR A 87 -6.14 10.10 15.46
CA THR A 87 -6.29 8.93 16.32
C THR A 87 -5.41 7.76 15.86
N ALA A 88 -5.19 6.77 16.74
CA ALA A 88 -4.56 5.51 16.35
C ALA A 88 -5.41 4.77 15.28
N ARG A 89 -6.74 4.93 15.33
CA ARG A 89 -7.67 4.37 14.37
C ARG A 89 -7.43 4.89 12.95
N ASP A 90 -7.14 6.16 12.77
CA ASP A 90 -6.84 6.73 11.45
C ASP A 90 -5.63 6.05 10.81
N VAL A 91 -4.58 5.77 11.61
CA VAL A 91 -3.38 5.05 11.14
C VAL A 91 -3.71 3.60 10.76
N VAL A 92 -4.51 2.91 11.59
CA VAL A 92 -4.97 1.55 11.34
C VAL A 92 -5.79 1.48 10.06
N ASP A 93 -6.79 2.35 9.91
CA ASP A 93 -7.67 2.32 8.75
C ASP A 93 -6.92 2.60 7.45
N LEU A 94 -6.01 3.56 7.43
CA LEU A 94 -5.15 3.82 6.26
C LEU A 94 -4.26 2.62 5.92
N THR A 95 -3.69 1.96 6.93
CA THR A 95 -2.84 0.78 6.69
C THR A 95 -3.64 -0.40 6.16
N PHE A 96 -4.78 -0.71 6.78
CA PHE A 96 -5.63 -1.80 6.32
C PHE A 96 -6.20 -1.54 4.92
N ASP A 97 -6.64 -0.31 4.65
CA ASP A 97 -7.15 0.09 3.34
C ASP A 97 -6.08 0.01 2.25
N ALA A 98 -4.81 0.27 2.58
CA ALA A 98 -3.69 0.10 1.66
C ALA A 98 -3.55 -1.35 1.15
N PHE A 99 -3.71 -2.32 2.04
CA PHE A 99 -3.64 -3.74 1.65
C PHE A 99 -4.94 -4.24 1.01
N ASP A 100 -6.11 -3.80 1.49
CA ASP A 100 -7.43 -4.24 1.01
C ASP A 100 -7.89 -3.39 -0.19
N LYS A 101 -8.33 -2.16 0.04
CA LYS A 101 -9.01 -1.31 -0.97
C LYS A 101 -8.09 -0.82 -2.08
N GLU A 102 -6.82 -0.53 -1.75
CA GLU A 102 -5.81 -0.09 -2.72
C GLU A 102 -5.17 -1.29 -3.47
N GLY A 103 -5.48 -2.51 -3.07
CA GLY A 103 -5.04 -3.74 -3.72
C GLY A 103 -3.61 -4.15 -3.42
N GLY A 104 -2.95 -3.53 -2.43
CA GLY A 104 -1.56 -3.84 -2.06
C GLY A 104 -1.37 -5.30 -1.66
N GLY A 105 -2.29 -5.87 -0.88
CA GLY A 105 -2.26 -7.27 -0.46
C GLY A 105 -2.39 -8.25 -1.62
N ALA A 106 -3.33 -7.98 -2.53
CA ALA A 106 -3.52 -8.80 -3.73
C ALA A 106 -2.30 -8.74 -4.66
N LEU A 107 -1.73 -7.54 -4.87
CA LEU A 107 -0.54 -7.36 -5.71
C LEU A 107 0.67 -8.08 -5.11
N ALA A 108 0.95 -7.89 -3.82
CA ALA A 108 2.07 -8.52 -3.12
C ALA A 108 1.97 -10.05 -3.17
N SER A 109 0.79 -10.61 -2.87
CA SER A 109 0.56 -12.05 -2.94
C SER A 109 0.76 -12.61 -4.34
N TRP A 110 0.26 -11.90 -5.36
CA TRP A 110 0.45 -12.27 -6.77
C TRP A 110 1.93 -12.29 -7.17
N MET A 111 2.70 -11.30 -6.74
CA MET A 111 4.12 -11.20 -7.05
C MET A 111 4.90 -12.34 -6.40
N LEU A 112 4.62 -12.67 -5.14
CA LEU A 112 5.24 -13.80 -4.43
C LEU A 112 4.95 -15.14 -5.12
N VAL A 113 3.69 -15.41 -5.44
CA VAL A 113 3.28 -16.68 -6.09
C VAL A 113 3.91 -16.84 -7.48
N ASN A 114 4.17 -15.74 -8.18
CA ASN A 114 4.80 -15.77 -9.50
C ASN A 114 6.35 -15.71 -9.45
N GLY A 115 6.97 -15.84 -8.29
CA GLY A 115 8.42 -15.84 -8.14
C GLY A 115 9.08 -14.48 -8.40
N ASN A 116 8.34 -13.40 -8.24
CA ASN A 116 8.80 -12.01 -8.40
C ASN A 116 9.13 -11.39 -7.03
N GLU A 117 9.93 -12.08 -6.21
CA GLU A 117 10.26 -11.63 -4.85
C GLU A 117 10.91 -10.24 -4.83
N ASP A 118 11.84 -9.97 -5.77
CA ASP A 118 12.48 -8.65 -5.93
C ASP A 118 11.49 -7.50 -6.18
N ALA A 119 10.27 -7.82 -6.59
CA ALA A 119 9.24 -6.80 -6.82
C ALA A 119 8.62 -6.29 -5.51
N LEU A 120 8.85 -6.96 -4.37
CA LEU A 120 8.47 -6.49 -3.04
C LEU A 120 9.47 -5.49 -2.45
N ASP A 121 10.72 -5.43 -2.95
CA ASP A 121 11.75 -4.53 -2.44
C ASP A 121 11.25 -3.08 -2.28
N PRO A 122 10.54 -2.47 -3.27
CA PRO A 122 10.05 -1.11 -3.12
C PRO A 122 9.04 -0.92 -1.98
N ILE A 123 8.29 -1.97 -1.62
CA ILE A 123 7.33 -1.94 -0.51
C ILE A 123 8.09 -2.00 0.81
N VAL A 124 9.04 -2.93 0.91
CA VAL A 124 9.86 -3.11 2.12
C VAL A 124 10.73 -1.89 2.37
N GLU A 125 11.35 -1.33 1.33
CA GLU A 125 12.14 -0.09 1.39
C GLU A 125 11.28 1.08 1.88
N ALA A 126 10.10 1.31 1.29
CA ALA A 126 9.24 2.42 1.69
C ALA A 126 8.74 2.30 3.14
N ILE A 127 8.46 1.08 3.62
CA ILE A 127 8.10 0.84 5.03
C ILE A 127 9.30 1.08 5.94
N HIS A 128 10.51 0.69 5.51
CA HIS A 128 11.74 0.94 6.25
C HIS A 128 12.01 2.43 6.41
N ASP A 129 11.96 3.18 5.30
CA ASP A 129 12.16 4.62 5.28
C ASP A 129 11.12 5.32 6.18
N LEU A 130 9.85 4.96 6.07
CA LEU A 130 8.78 5.47 6.94
C LEU A 130 9.09 5.25 8.43
N VAL A 131 9.56 4.05 8.79
CA VAL A 131 9.87 3.72 10.19
C VAL A 131 11.08 4.49 10.67
N ASP A 132 12.09 4.69 9.83
CA ASP A 132 13.30 5.45 10.19
C ASP A 132 12.99 6.95 10.33
N ASP A 133 12.22 7.53 9.41
CA ASP A 133 11.76 8.93 9.49
C ASP A 133 10.93 9.19 10.76
N LEU A 134 10.06 8.23 11.12
CA LEU A 134 9.28 8.29 12.35
C LEU A 134 10.10 7.94 13.61
N GLY A 135 11.22 7.22 13.45
CA GLY A 135 12.06 6.72 14.54
C GLY A 135 12.93 7.77 15.21
N GLU A 136 13.21 8.90 14.56
CA GLU A 136 13.89 10.05 15.18
C GLU A 136 13.13 10.59 16.40
N PHE A 137 11.86 10.20 16.55
CA PHE A 137 10.95 10.62 17.63
C PHE A 137 10.56 9.53 18.64
N GLY A 138 11.14 8.29 18.61
CA GLY A 138 10.72 7.26 19.57
C GLY A 138 11.34 5.88 19.40
N SER A 139 11.29 5.11 20.46
CA SER A 139 11.90 3.84 20.79
C SER A 139 11.58 2.68 19.79
N GLY A 140 12.34 1.56 19.90
CA GLY A 140 12.16 0.31 19.15
C GLY A 140 10.75 -0.31 19.16
N ALA A 141 9.84 0.19 20.01
CA ALA A 141 8.43 -0.19 20.01
C ALA A 141 7.73 0.11 18.64
N ASN A 142 8.15 1.14 17.93
CA ASN A 142 7.58 1.49 16.62
C ASN A 142 7.83 0.38 15.57
N ARG A 143 9.01 -0.24 15.54
CA ARG A 143 9.36 -1.28 14.56
C ARG A 143 8.53 -2.54 14.76
N GLN A 144 8.31 -2.97 16.01
CA GLN A 144 7.49 -4.13 16.32
C GLN A 144 6.02 -3.88 16.00
N SER A 145 5.50 -2.71 16.36
CA SER A 145 4.11 -2.34 16.08
C SER A 145 3.86 -2.21 14.57
N THR A 146 4.80 -1.65 13.81
CA THR A 146 4.71 -1.57 12.34
C THR A 146 4.69 -2.96 11.72
N LEU A 147 5.60 -3.85 12.13
CA LEU A 147 5.61 -5.24 11.64
C LEU A 147 4.27 -5.92 11.92
N ALA A 148 3.78 -5.86 13.15
CA ALA A 148 2.52 -6.49 13.54
C ALA A 148 1.33 -5.88 12.76
N LEU A 149 1.26 -4.55 12.62
CA LEU A 149 0.22 -3.85 11.89
C LEU A 149 0.20 -4.25 10.40
N CYS A 150 1.36 -4.28 9.74
CA CYS A 150 1.46 -4.71 8.34
C CYS A 150 1.03 -6.17 8.14
N LEU A 151 1.45 -7.08 9.04
CA LEU A 151 1.06 -8.49 8.96
C LEU A 151 -0.43 -8.70 9.23
N MET A 152 -1.03 -7.96 10.18
CA MET A 152 -2.46 -7.99 10.45
C MET A 152 -3.26 -7.46 9.26
N ALA A 153 -2.87 -6.32 8.69
CA ALA A 153 -3.52 -5.72 7.53
C ALA A 153 -3.43 -6.62 6.29
N MET A 154 -2.26 -7.22 6.04
CA MET A 154 -2.07 -8.18 4.95
C MET A 154 -2.93 -9.43 5.14
N GLY A 155 -2.95 -10.00 6.35
CA GLY A 155 -3.77 -11.18 6.68
C GLY A 155 -5.26 -10.88 6.56
N ASP A 156 -5.71 -9.71 7.01
CA ASP A 156 -7.09 -9.27 6.94
C ASP A 156 -7.55 -9.05 5.48
N ALA A 157 -6.71 -8.45 4.64
CA ALA A 157 -7.01 -8.26 3.23
C ALA A 157 -7.22 -9.58 2.47
N LEU A 158 -6.52 -10.63 2.86
CA LEU A 158 -6.57 -11.93 2.18
C LEU A 158 -7.60 -12.90 2.78
N LEU A 159 -7.73 -12.91 4.10
CA LEU A 159 -8.48 -13.95 4.82
C LEU A 159 -9.51 -13.36 5.81
N GLY A 160 -9.50 -12.06 6.06
CA GLY A 160 -10.30 -11.43 7.11
C GLY A 160 -11.80 -11.68 6.96
N GLY A 161 -12.36 -11.55 5.76
CA GLY A 161 -13.77 -11.82 5.51
C GLY A 161 -14.20 -13.26 5.88
N PRO A 162 -13.58 -14.30 5.28
CA PRO A 162 -13.87 -15.70 5.65
C PRO A 162 -13.64 -16.03 7.11
N LEU A 163 -12.57 -15.49 7.72
CA LEU A 163 -12.24 -15.79 9.13
C LEU A 163 -13.25 -15.15 10.09
N THR A 164 -13.57 -13.86 9.91
CA THR A 164 -14.53 -13.18 10.79
C THR A 164 -15.92 -13.82 10.69
N LEU A 165 -16.34 -14.20 9.46
CA LEU A 165 -17.59 -14.94 9.27
C LEU A 165 -17.58 -16.29 10.02
N SER A 166 -16.50 -17.07 9.91
CA SER A 166 -16.38 -18.38 10.55
C SER A 166 -16.31 -18.29 12.08
N LEU A 167 -15.75 -17.21 12.59
CA LEU A 167 -15.59 -16.98 14.05
C LEU A 167 -16.76 -16.17 14.64
N GLU A 168 -17.78 -15.85 13.85
CA GLU A 168 -18.92 -15.04 14.26
C GLU A 168 -18.52 -13.66 14.84
N LEU A 169 -17.45 -13.05 14.27
CA LEU A 169 -16.92 -11.76 14.69
C LEU A 169 -17.33 -10.64 13.70
N PRO A 170 -17.42 -9.39 14.19
CA PRO A 170 -17.54 -8.22 13.31
C PRO A 170 -16.39 -8.13 12.30
N ARG A 171 -16.65 -7.60 11.10
CA ARG A 171 -15.62 -7.46 10.04
C ARG A 171 -14.43 -6.63 10.49
N ASP A 172 -14.65 -5.65 11.37
CA ASP A 172 -13.62 -4.71 11.84
C ASP A 172 -12.79 -5.24 13.03
N SER A 173 -13.04 -6.47 13.51
CA SER A 173 -12.36 -7.02 14.70
C SER A 173 -10.83 -7.00 14.61
N ALA A 174 -10.26 -7.18 13.41
CA ALA A 174 -8.81 -7.10 13.21
C ALA A 174 -8.32 -5.65 13.37
N ARG A 175 -9.08 -4.69 12.86
CA ARG A 175 -8.78 -3.25 12.99
C ARG A 175 -8.87 -2.79 14.45
N ASP A 176 -9.90 -3.23 15.18
CA ASP A 176 -10.09 -2.93 16.60
C ASP A 176 -8.92 -3.47 17.45
N THR A 177 -8.47 -4.68 17.12
CA THR A 177 -7.29 -5.30 17.76
C THR A 177 -6.01 -4.52 17.45
N ALA A 178 -5.82 -4.10 16.20
CA ALA A 178 -4.66 -3.30 15.79
C ALA A 178 -4.64 -1.93 16.46
N GLU A 179 -5.80 -1.28 16.58
CA GLU A 179 -5.94 0.00 17.29
C GLU A 179 -5.55 -0.14 18.75
N ALA A 180 -6.09 -1.14 19.46
CA ALA A 180 -5.75 -1.40 20.86
C ALA A 180 -4.24 -1.67 21.03
N MET A 181 -3.61 -2.37 20.10
CA MET A 181 -2.16 -2.60 20.10
C MET A 181 -1.38 -1.30 19.95
N LEU A 182 -1.75 -0.43 19.00
CA LEU A 182 -1.05 0.86 18.81
C LEU A 182 -1.21 1.78 20.02
N VAL A 183 -2.41 1.87 20.60
CA VAL A 183 -2.68 2.64 21.81
C VAL A 183 -1.82 2.13 22.97
N ALA A 184 -1.76 0.82 23.18
CA ALA A 184 -0.92 0.25 24.25
C ALA A 184 0.58 0.54 24.02
N ALA A 185 1.08 0.47 22.80
CA ALA A 185 2.46 0.79 22.45
C ALA A 185 2.78 2.29 22.68
N ALA A 186 1.86 3.19 22.35
CA ALA A 186 2.02 4.62 22.58
C ALA A 186 2.08 4.96 24.07
N LEU A 187 1.20 4.36 24.89
CA LEU A 187 1.21 4.53 26.34
C LEU A 187 2.53 4.07 26.98
N GLN A 188 3.06 2.91 26.53
CA GLN A 188 4.36 2.40 27.00
C GLN A 188 5.53 3.31 26.63
N SER A 189 5.42 4.03 25.52
CA SER A 189 6.44 4.95 25.04
C SER A 189 6.29 6.37 25.61
N GLY A 190 5.27 6.63 26.45
CA GLY A 190 5.00 7.96 27.02
C GLY A 190 4.50 8.98 25.98
N LEU A 191 4.01 8.53 24.82
CA LEU A 191 3.45 9.39 23.79
C LEU A 191 1.99 9.75 24.13
N PRO A 192 1.53 10.98 23.80
CA PRO A 192 0.14 11.35 23.99
C PRO A 192 -0.76 10.47 23.11
N VAL A 193 -1.83 9.96 23.69
CA VAL A 193 -2.87 9.20 22.96
C VAL A 193 -4.11 10.09 22.97
N ALA A 194 -4.55 10.54 21.79
CA ALA A 194 -5.86 11.14 21.66
C ALA A 194 -6.91 10.01 21.79
N GLY A 195 -7.79 10.16 22.78
CA GLY A 195 -8.93 9.27 23.00
C GLY A 195 -10.09 9.57 22.06
#